data_dae9cf710e1d2ec04f85edb8d8296340
#
_entry.id   dae9cf710e1d2ec04f85edb8d8296340
#
_cell.length_a   1.000
_cell.length_b   1.000
_cell.length_c   1.000
_cell.angle_alpha   90.00
_cell.angle_beta   90.00
_cell.angle_gamma   90.00
#
_symmetry.space_group_name_H-M   'P 1'
#
loop_
_entity.id
_entity.type
_entity.pdbx_description
1 polymer ?
#
loop_
_entity_poly.entity_id
_entity_poly.type
_entity_poly.pdbx_seq_one_letter_code
_entity_poly.pdbx_strand_id
1 'polypeptide(L)'
;YGDTPEGIVESCMEFLRVCVKENFPDVVISIKASNTVVMVRSVRLLCSVMAKEGMDFPIHLGVTEAGEGEDGRIKSAVGIGALLVDGIGDTLRVSLSEAPEKEIPVAYQLASYITKTRGGHPEIPATPCPEFNYLRPERRATCQAGNIGGNHLPVVVSMRPDGKGGQGQLKPDYIYCGRNLPAAEARMEGVKYIVDADYWTG
;
A
#
# COMPACT_ATOMS: atom_id res chain seq x y z
N TYR A 1 -10.51 -23.24 2.32
CA TYR A 1 -10.00 -22.02 2.97
C TYR A 1 -10.17 -20.75 2.10
N GLY A 2 -10.35 -20.91 0.79
CA GLY A 2 -10.52 -19.79 -0.14
C GLY A 2 -9.28 -18.91 -0.31
N ASP A 3 -9.45 -17.76 -1.00
CA ASP A 3 -8.39 -16.78 -1.28
C ASP A 3 -8.22 -15.82 -0.08
N THR A 4 -7.83 -16.39 1.06
CA THR A 4 -7.58 -15.66 2.31
C THR A 4 -6.13 -15.79 2.73
N PRO A 5 -5.55 -14.82 3.45
CA PRO A 5 -4.19 -14.93 3.96
C PRO A 5 -3.96 -16.20 4.77
N GLU A 6 -4.88 -16.56 5.62
CA GLU A 6 -4.80 -17.76 6.45
C GLU A 6 -4.82 -19.05 5.62
N GLY A 7 -5.68 -19.13 4.60
CA GLY A 7 -5.79 -20.28 3.72
C GLY A 7 -4.55 -20.47 2.83
N ILE A 8 -4.04 -19.38 2.28
CA ILE A 8 -2.82 -19.39 1.46
C ILE A 8 -1.62 -19.85 2.30
N VAL A 9 -1.49 -19.32 3.51
CA VAL A 9 -0.37 -19.64 4.40
C VAL A 9 -0.45 -21.08 4.87
N GLU A 10 -1.62 -21.59 5.29
CA GLU A 10 -1.74 -22.98 5.71
C GLU A 10 -1.41 -23.94 4.56
N SER A 11 -1.90 -23.67 3.35
CA SER A 11 -1.54 -24.46 2.18
C SER A 11 -0.02 -24.47 1.93
N CYS A 12 0.65 -23.33 2.07
CA CYS A 12 2.10 -23.25 1.93
C CYS A 12 2.82 -24.03 3.03
N MET A 13 2.39 -23.89 4.28
CA MET A 13 2.99 -24.56 5.43
C MET A 13 2.86 -26.08 5.37
N GLU A 14 1.77 -26.62 4.80
CA GLU A 14 1.64 -28.05 4.55
C GLU A 14 2.80 -28.59 3.71
N PHE A 15 3.14 -27.89 2.61
CA PHE A 15 4.30 -28.28 1.77
C PHE A 15 5.62 -28.08 2.50
N LEU A 16 5.82 -27.02 3.23
CA LEU A 16 7.08 -26.74 3.92
C LEU A 16 7.35 -27.77 5.01
N ARG A 17 6.32 -28.20 5.76
CA ARG A 17 6.44 -29.27 6.75
C ARG A 17 6.87 -30.60 6.10
N VAL A 18 6.40 -30.89 4.87
CA VAL A 18 6.85 -32.05 4.11
C VAL A 18 8.33 -31.89 3.70
N CYS A 19 8.73 -30.72 3.19
CA CYS A 19 10.12 -30.45 2.83
C CYS A 19 11.06 -30.65 4.02
N VAL A 20 10.70 -30.13 5.18
CA VAL A 20 11.48 -30.33 6.42
C VAL A 20 11.55 -31.80 6.81
N LYS A 21 10.43 -32.51 6.77
CA LYS A 21 10.35 -33.93 7.10
C LYS A 21 11.24 -34.80 6.20
N GLU A 22 11.25 -34.47 4.89
CA GLU A 22 12.04 -35.22 3.89
C GLU A 22 13.49 -34.68 3.77
N ASN A 23 13.92 -33.79 4.68
CA ASN A 23 15.23 -33.14 4.67
C ASN A 23 15.60 -32.50 3.31
N PHE A 24 14.65 -31.75 2.76
CA PHE A 24 14.79 -31.04 1.49
C PHE A 24 14.86 -29.52 1.75
N PRO A 25 16.06 -28.93 1.96
CA PRO A 25 16.21 -27.52 2.34
C PRO A 25 16.25 -26.55 1.14
N ASP A 26 16.45 -27.04 -0.08
CA ASP A 26 16.64 -26.22 -1.28
C ASP A 26 15.30 -25.69 -1.82
N VAL A 27 14.66 -24.85 -1.03
CA VAL A 27 13.31 -24.31 -1.30
C VAL A 27 13.35 -22.79 -1.31
N VAL A 28 12.72 -22.19 -2.30
CA VAL A 28 12.36 -20.75 -2.34
C VAL A 28 10.85 -20.64 -2.40
N ILE A 29 10.27 -19.90 -1.48
CA ILE A 29 8.83 -19.78 -1.37
C ILE A 29 8.33 -18.60 -2.21
N SER A 30 7.23 -18.81 -2.94
CA SER A 30 6.58 -17.76 -3.69
C SER A 30 5.07 -17.77 -3.45
N ILE A 31 4.61 -16.87 -2.59
CA ILE A 31 3.18 -16.55 -2.46
C ILE A 31 2.87 -15.35 -3.34
N LYS A 32 1.89 -15.50 -4.21
CA LYS A 32 1.44 -14.43 -5.12
C LYS A 32 -0.08 -14.33 -5.10
N ALA A 33 -0.57 -13.10 -5.16
CA ALA A 33 -1.98 -12.80 -5.38
C ALA A 33 -2.11 -11.55 -6.25
N SER A 34 -3.22 -11.41 -6.94
CA SER A 34 -3.57 -10.19 -7.68
C SER A 34 -4.04 -9.07 -6.75
N ASN A 35 -4.60 -9.42 -5.60
CA ASN A 35 -4.91 -8.47 -4.53
C ASN A 35 -3.67 -8.21 -3.67
N THR A 36 -3.14 -6.99 -3.72
CA THR A 36 -1.92 -6.59 -3.01
C THR A 36 -2.06 -6.69 -1.49
N VAL A 37 -3.23 -6.40 -0.93
CA VAL A 37 -3.49 -6.51 0.51
C VAL A 37 -3.45 -7.96 0.96
N VAL A 38 -4.10 -8.85 0.21
CA VAL A 38 -4.06 -10.30 0.49
C VAL A 38 -2.64 -10.81 0.42
N MET A 39 -1.89 -10.45 -0.64
CA MET A 39 -0.50 -10.87 -0.84
C MET A 39 0.40 -10.42 0.32
N VAL A 40 0.37 -9.13 0.69
CA VAL A 40 1.20 -8.58 1.77
C VAL A 40 0.87 -9.23 3.12
N ARG A 41 -0.43 -9.39 3.43
CA ARG A 41 -0.86 -10.06 4.67
C ARG A 41 -0.44 -11.51 4.71
N SER A 42 -0.58 -12.23 3.60
CA SER A 42 -0.16 -13.65 3.51
C SER A 42 1.34 -13.81 3.75
N VAL A 43 2.17 -12.99 3.12
CA VAL A 43 3.63 -13.10 3.30
C VAL A 43 4.04 -12.74 4.73
N ARG A 44 3.48 -11.67 5.31
CA ARG A 44 3.73 -11.32 6.71
C ARG A 44 3.32 -12.43 7.69
N LEU A 45 2.15 -13.02 7.45
CA LEU A 45 1.67 -14.14 8.25
C LEU A 45 2.55 -15.37 8.09
N LEU A 46 2.96 -15.69 6.86
CA LEU A 46 3.87 -16.79 6.56
C LEU A 46 5.20 -16.66 7.33
N CYS A 47 5.83 -15.48 7.28
CA CYS A 47 7.06 -15.22 8.04
C CYS A 47 6.87 -15.47 9.54
N SER A 48 5.74 -15.02 10.10
CA SER A 48 5.43 -15.25 11.52
C SER A 48 5.23 -16.73 11.86
N VAL A 49 4.57 -17.48 10.99
CA VAL A 49 4.31 -18.92 11.21
C VAL A 49 5.60 -19.72 11.02
N MET A 50 6.37 -19.46 9.96
CA MET A 50 7.68 -20.10 9.75
C MET A 50 8.62 -19.89 10.95
N ALA A 51 8.73 -18.65 11.45
CA ALA A 51 9.56 -18.35 12.59
C ALA A 51 9.16 -19.13 13.85
N LYS A 52 7.85 -19.35 14.09
CA LYS A 52 7.37 -20.17 15.21
C LYS A 52 7.68 -21.66 15.04
N GLU A 53 7.75 -22.14 13.81
CA GLU A 53 8.08 -23.55 13.50
C GLU A 53 9.57 -23.74 13.21
N GLY A 54 10.41 -22.71 13.41
CA GLY A 54 11.87 -22.79 13.22
C GLY A 54 12.32 -22.88 11.77
N MET A 55 11.54 -22.32 10.84
CA MET A 55 11.83 -22.27 9.42
C MET A 55 12.25 -20.87 8.99
N ASP A 56 13.23 -20.78 8.06
CA ASP A 56 13.82 -19.55 7.54
C ASP A 56 14.01 -19.56 6.01
N PHE A 57 13.14 -20.25 5.31
CA PHE A 57 13.22 -20.36 3.85
C PHE A 57 13.15 -19.01 3.15
N PRO A 58 13.97 -18.77 2.11
CA PRO A 58 13.95 -17.53 1.34
C PRO A 58 12.62 -17.32 0.61
N ILE A 59 12.25 -16.05 0.45
CA ILE A 59 10.97 -15.64 -0.11
C ILE A 59 11.16 -14.87 -1.41
N HIS A 60 10.44 -15.31 -2.45
CA HIS A 60 10.31 -14.62 -3.72
C HIS A 60 9.03 -13.79 -3.75
N LEU A 61 9.17 -12.48 -3.89
CA LEU A 61 8.03 -11.54 -3.91
C LEU A 61 7.50 -11.31 -5.33
N GLY A 62 6.20 -11.15 -5.45
CA GLY A 62 5.58 -10.77 -6.70
C GLY A 62 4.09 -10.50 -6.57
N VAL A 63 3.58 -9.57 -7.39
CA VAL A 63 2.15 -9.34 -7.58
C VAL A 63 1.77 -9.91 -8.92
N THR A 64 0.76 -10.79 -8.97
CA THR A 64 0.23 -11.30 -10.24
C THR A 64 -0.73 -10.32 -10.88
N GLU A 65 -0.68 -10.23 -12.20
CA GLU A 65 -1.61 -9.39 -12.98
C GLU A 65 -1.61 -7.93 -12.48
N ALA A 66 -0.42 -7.35 -12.34
CA ALA A 66 -0.31 -5.98 -11.87
C ALA A 66 -0.94 -4.97 -12.84
N GLY A 67 -0.99 -5.30 -14.13
CA GLY A 67 -1.52 -4.43 -15.19
C GLY A 67 -0.41 -3.81 -16.03
N GLU A 68 -0.75 -2.76 -16.75
CA GLU A 68 0.15 -2.06 -17.65
C GLU A 68 0.40 -0.61 -17.22
N GLY A 69 1.36 0.03 -17.85
CA GLY A 69 1.64 1.45 -17.66
C GLY A 69 2.00 1.81 -16.22
N GLU A 70 1.55 2.97 -15.79
CA GLU A 70 1.81 3.50 -14.46
C GLU A 70 1.09 2.70 -13.37
N ASP A 71 -0.14 2.27 -13.63
CA ASP A 71 -0.96 1.51 -12.65
C ASP A 71 -0.30 0.19 -12.28
N GLY A 72 0.25 -0.55 -13.25
CA GLY A 72 0.98 -1.78 -12.99
C GLY A 72 2.24 -1.57 -12.15
N ARG A 73 2.94 -0.47 -12.39
CA ARG A 73 4.13 -0.06 -11.62
C ARG A 73 3.77 0.32 -10.19
N ILE A 74 2.73 1.11 -10.00
CA ILE A 74 2.22 1.50 -8.68
C ILE A 74 1.76 0.27 -7.90
N LYS A 75 0.99 -0.61 -8.51
CA LYS A 75 0.50 -1.84 -7.88
C LYS A 75 1.65 -2.76 -7.44
N SER A 76 2.67 -2.90 -8.28
CA SER A 76 3.89 -3.64 -7.95
C SER A 76 4.66 -2.98 -6.80
N ALA A 77 4.79 -1.65 -6.82
CA ALA A 77 5.46 -0.89 -5.76
C ALA A 77 4.73 -1.01 -4.42
N VAL A 78 3.39 -0.93 -4.42
CA VAL A 78 2.59 -1.11 -3.19
C VAL A 78 2.74 -2.51 -2.62
N GLY A 79 2.61 -3.56 -3.42
CA GLY A 79 2.67 -4.93 -2.94
C GLY A 79 4.08 -5.35 -2.54
N ILE A 80 5.03 -5.27 -3.46
CA ILE A 80 6.41 -5.70 -3.24
C ILE A 80 7.13 -4.73 -2.28
N GLY A 81 6.96 -3.41 -2.50
CA GLY A 81 7.62 -2.39 -1.69
C GLY A 81 7.24 -2.44 -0.23
N ALA A 82 5.97 -2.70 0.12
CA ALA A 82 5.55 -2.86 1.51
C ALA A 82 6.33 -3.95 2.25
N LEU A 83 6.59 -5.08 1.59
CA LEU A 83 7.34 -6.19 2.17
C LEU A 83 8.85 -5.90 2.24
N LEU A 84 9.41 -5.29 1.18
CA LEU A 84 10.82 -4.89 1.19
C LEU A 84 11.12 -3.87 2.30
N VAL A 85 10.20 -2.95 2.61
CA VAL A 85 10.34 -2.01 3.75
C VAL A 85 10.37 -2.75 5.07
N ASP A 86 9.58 -3.81 5.23
CA ASP A 86 9.61 -4.69 6.40
C ASP A 86 10.89 -5.53 6.50
N GLY A 87 11.72 -5.56 5.45
CA GLY A 87 12.90 -6.41 5.36
C GLY A 87 12.61 -7.82 4.89
N ILE A 88 11.46 -8.05 4.30
CA ILE A 88 11.02 -9.34 3.77
C ILE A 88 11.22 -9.37 2.26
N GLY A 89 11.86 -10.43 1.76
CA GLY A 89 12.06 -10.71 0.35
C GLY A 89 13.53 -10.83 -0.05
N ASP A 90 13.86 -11.95 -0.63
CA ASP A 90 15.21 -12.31 -1.08
C ASP A 90 15.35 -12.18 -2.60
N THR A 91 14.26 -12.41 -3.32
CA THR A 91 14.13 -12.17 -4.75
C THR A 91 12.77 -11.56 -5.06
N LEU A 92 12.63 -10.91 -6.22
CA LEU A 92 11.36 -10.32 -6.63
C LEU A 92 11.12 -10.44 -8.14
N ARG A 93 9.85 -10.45 -8.52
CA ARG A 93 9.41 -10.33 -9.90
C ARG A 93 8.32 -9.25 -10.02
N VAL A 94 8.55 -8.31 -10.91
CA VAL A 94 7.51 -7.44 -11.43
C VAL A 94 6.83 -8.16 -12.60
N SER A 95 5.51 -8.10 -12.68
CA SER A 95 4.72 -8.70 -13.76
C SER A 95 3.79 -7.66 -14.36
N LEU A 96 4.15 -7.17 -15.55
CA LEU A 96 3.40 -6.17 -16.30
C LEU A 96 2.78 -6.79 -17.55
N SER A 97 1.67 -6.21 -18.03
CA SER A 97 1.08 -6.54 -19.33
C SER A 97 1.80 -5.77 -20.46
N GLU A 98 3.14 -5.81 -20.43
CA GLU A 98 4.04 -5.13 -21.37
C GLU A 98 5.12 -6.10 -21.87
N ALA A 99 6.00 -5.64 -22.75
CA ALA A 99 7.16 -6.42 -23.16
C ALA A 99 8.06 -6.73 -21.94
N PRO A 100 8.56 -7.98 -21.79
CA PRO A 100 9.25 -8.43 -20.57
C PRO A 100 10.44 -7.58 -20.14
N GLU A 101 11.15 -6.97 -21.10
CA GLU A 101 12.28 -6.08 -20.81
C GLU A 101 11.86 -4.81 -20.04
N LYS A 102 10.58 -4.45 -20.04
CA LYS A 102 10.05 -3.31 -19.27
C LYS A 102 9.93 -3.60 -17.78
N GLU A 103 9.85 -4.87 -17.39
CA GLU A 103 9.78 -5.30 -16.00
C GLU A 103 11.12 -5.08 -15.26
N ILE A 104 12.24 -5.27 -15.95
CA ILE A 104 13.58 -5.24 -15.35
C ILE A 104 13.92 -3.89 -14.71
N PRO A 105 13.76 -2.73 -15.39
CA PRO A 105 14.05 -1.43 -14.78
C PRO A 105 13.18 -1.16 -13.55
N VAL A 106 11.92 -1.57 -13.57
CA VAL A 106 10.99 -1.39 -12.43
C VAL A 106 11.43 -2.22 -11.24
N ALA A 107 11.80 -3.49 -11.47
CA ALA A 107 12.32 -4.37 -10.44
C ALA A 107 13.62 -3.81 -9.79
N TYR A 108 14.56 -3.35 -10.60
CA TYR A 108 15.79 -2.71 -10.12
C TYR A 108 15.50 -1.42 -9.34
N GLN A 109 14.55 -0.61 -9.79
CA GLN A 109 14.17 0.62 -9.10
C GLN A 109 13.60 0.31 -7.71
N LEU A 110 12.72 -0.67 -7.60
CA LEU A 110 12.16 -1.09 -6.31
C LEU A 110 13.24 -1.60 -5.35
N ALA A 111 14.07 -2.52 -5.80
CA ALA A 111 15.15 -3.08 -4.99
C ALA A 111 16.16 -2.01 -4.55
N SER A 112 16.58 -1.12 -5.48
CA SER A 112 17.56 -0.08 -5.18
C SER A 112 17.03 1.03 -4.29
N TYR A 113 15.72 1.34 -4.35
CA TYR A 113 15.09 2.32 -3.47
C TYR A 113 15.25 1.92 -2.01
N ILE A 114 14.90 0.69 -1.68
CA ILE A 114 15.02 0.18 -0.30
C ILE A 114 16.47 0.15 0.16
N THR A 115 17.39 -0.31 -0.68
CA THR A 115 18.82 -0.36 -0.34
C THR A 115 19.40 1.04 -0.06
N LYS A 116 19.00 2.04 -0.84
CA LYS A 116 19.46 3.43 -0.67
C LYS A 116 18.85 4.12 0.55
N THR A 117 17.62 3.79 0.90
CA THR A 117 16.90 4.47 2.00
C THR A 117 17.22 3.87 3.37
N ARG A 118 17.58 2.60 3.46
CA ARG A 118 17.86 1.91 4.73
C ARG A 118 19.00 2.50 5.56
N GLY A 119 19.94 3.21 4.97
CA GLY A 119 21.12 3.75 5.68
C GLY A 119 21.03 5.24 6.05
N GLY A 120 19.98 5.95 5.64
CA GLY A 120 19.91 7.41 5.71
C GLY A 120 18.94 8.00 6.73
N HIS A 121 18.17 7.17 7.43
CA HIS A 121 17.19 7.67 8.42
C HIS A 121 17.69 7.47 9.84
N PRO A 122 17.51 8.47 10.74
CA PRO A 122 17.76 8.26 12.16
C PRO A 122 16.88 7.11 12.66
N GLU A 123 17.44 6.32 13.58
CA GLU A 123 16.68 5.26 14.23
C GLU A 123 15.51 5.87 14.98
N ILE A 124 14.29 5.52 14.58
CA ILE A 124 13.07 5.97 15.25
C ILE A 124 12.82 4.98 16.39
N PRO A 125 12.82 5.45 17.65
CA PRO A 125 12.55 4.56 18.79
C PRO A 125 11.20 3.87 18.61
N ALA A 126 11.17 2.56 18.81
CA ALA A 126 9.92 1.80 18.76
C ALA A 126 8.99 2.31 19.88
N THR A 127 7.87 2.88 19.48
CA THR A 127 6.81 3.25 20.41
C THR A 127 5.79 2.11 20.42
N PRO A 128 5.61 1.40 21.53
CA PRO A 128 4.58 0.38 21.61
C PRO A 128 3.20 0.98 21.32
N CYS A 129 2.50 0.44 20.35
CA CYS A 129 1.11 0.78 20.07
C CYS A 129 0.27 -0.50 20.19
N PRO A 130 -0.06 -0.92 21.42
CA PRO A 130 -0.72 -2.20 21.69
C PRO A 130 -2.12 -2.31 21.05
N GLU A 131 -2.75 -1.17 20.76
CA GLU A 131 -4.06 -1.10 20.13
C GLU A 131 -4.01 -1.19 18.59
N PHE A 132 -2.82 -1.08 18.01
CA PHE A 132 -2.66 -1.14 16.56
C PHE A 132 -2.24 -2.52 16.09
N ASN A 133 -3.14 -3.20 15.37
CA ASN A 133 -2.86 -4.47 14.74
C ASN A 133 -2.69 -4.29 13.22
N TYR A 134 -1.46 -4.31 12.73
CA TYR A 134 -1.15 -4.15 11.31
C TYR A 134 -1.63 -5.33 10.44
N LEU A 135 -1.92 -6.48 11.03
CA LEU A 135 -2.50 -7.64 10.32
C LEU A 135 -4.01 -7.46 10.11
N ARG A 136 -4.67 -6.74 11.03
CA ARG A 136 -6.10 -6.43 10.97
C ARG A 136 -6.30 -4.96 11.36
N PRO A 137 -5.89 -4.03 10.49
CA PRO A 137 -6.03 -2.62 10.79
C PRO A 137 -7.50 -2.24 10.89
N GLU A 138 -7.88 -1.65 12.01
CA GLU A 138 -9.19 -1.06 12.22
C GLU A 138 -9.12 0.44 12.00
N ARG A 139 -10.20 1.00 11.48
CA ARG A 139 -10.29 2.46 11.31
C ARG A 139 -10.37 3.11 12.68
N ARG A 140 -9.45 4.05 12.95
CA ARG A 140 -9.47 4.84 14.18
C ARG A 140 -10.77 5.64 14.29
N ALA A 141 -11.43 5.60 15.45
CA ALA A 141 -12.56 6.48 15.75
C ALA A 141 -12.09 7.96 15.78
N THR A 142 -12.85 8.83 15.15
CA THR A 142 -12.57 10.27 15.09
C THR A 142 -13.83 11.08 15.34
N CYS A 143 -13.68 12.30 15.83
CA CYS A 143 -14.78 13.27 15.87
C CYS A 143 -15.19 13.63 14.45
N GLN A 144 -16.47 13.94 14.27
CA GLN A 144 -17.01 14.39 13.00
C GLN A 144 -16.96 15.93 12.94
N ALA A 145 -16.42 16.45 11.83
CA ALA A 145 -16.46 17.86 11.47
C ALA A 145 -17.08 18.01 10.07
N GLY A 146 -18.33 18.37 9.99
CA GLY A 146 -19.08 18.36 8.73
C GLY A 146 -19.18 16.96 8.14
N ASN A 147 -18.60 16.75 6.95
CA ASN A 147 -18.48 15.43 6.30
C ASN A 147 -17.05 14.82 6.40
N ILE A 148 -16.25 15.31 7.34
CA ILE A 148 -14.90 14.82 7.61
C ILE A 148 -14.90 14.06 8.95
N GLY A 149 -14.23 12.93 9.01
CA GLY A 149 -14.15 12.10 10.22
C GLY A 149 -15.42 11.30 10.51
N GLY A 150 -15.58 10.83 11.74
CA GLY A 150 -16.66 9.91 12.11
C GLY A 150 -16.68 8.67 11.20
N ASN A 151 -17.87 8.34 10.72
CA ASN A 151 -18.08 7.21 9.81
C ASN A 151 -18.02 7.57 8.32
N HIS A 152 -17.69 8.83 7.99
CA HIS A 152 -17.59 9.25 6.59
C HIS A 152 -16.35 8.66 5.91
N LEU A 153 -16.44 8.45 4.60
CA LEU A 153 -15.28 8.14 3.77
C LEU A 153 -14.29 9.31 3.78
N PRO A 154 -13.00 9.07 3.52
CA PRO A 154 -12.03 10.15 3.32
C PRO A 154 -12.49 11.09 2.21
N VAL A 155 -12.39 12.39 2.44
CA VAL A 155 -12.73 13.41 1.46
C VAL A 155 -11.53 13.75 0.58
N VAL A 156 -11.79 14.11 -0.67
CA VAL A 156 -10.77 14.55 -1.63
C VAL A 156 -10.69 16.07 -1.62
N VAL A 157 -9.50 16.59 -1.29
CA VAL A 157 -9.19 18.02 -1.34
C VAL A 157 -8.24 18.28 -2.50
N SER A 158 -8.67 19.06 -3.47
CA SER A 158 -7.83 19.54 -4.57
C SER A 158 -7.22 20.90 -4.25
N MET A 159 -5.91 21.05 -4.43
CA MET A 159 -5.24 22.33 -4.31
C MET A 159 -5.33 23.08 -5.64
N ARG A 160 -6.09 24.16 -5.69
CA ARG A 160 -6.29 25.01 -6.86
C ARG A 160 -6.26 26.47 -6.46
N PRO A 161 -5.11 27.15 -6.56
CA PRO A 161 -4.99 28.55 -6.19
C PRO A 161 -5.90 29.49 -6.99
N ASP A 162 -6.32 29.06 -8.20
CA ASP A 162 -7.29 29.79 -9.03
C ASP A 162 -8.75 29.45 -8.69
N GLY A 163 -8.99 28.53 -7.75
CA GLY A 163 -10.32 28.08 -7.34
C GLY A 163 -11.10 27.35 -8.43
N LYS A 164 -10.54 27.15 -9.62
CA LYS A 164 -11.23 26.49 -10.74
C LYS A 164 -11.15 24.96 -10.60
N GLY A 165 -12.26 24.31 -10.84
CA GLY A 165 -12.33 22.85 -10.88
C GLY A 165 -11.56 22.28 -12.07
N GLY A 166 -11.10 21.01 -11.96
CA GLY A 166 -10.53 20.27 -13.07
C GLY A 166 -11.53 20.05 -14.20
N GLN A 167 -11.03 19.91 -15.41
CA GLN A 167 -11.84 19.39 -16.52
C GLN A 167 -12.05 17.90 -16.31
N GLY A 168 -13.27 17.43 -16.26
CA GLY A 168 -13.60 16.00 -16.12
C GLY A 168 -14.88 15.75 -15.34
N GLN A 169 -15.31 14.49 -15.35
CA GLN A 169 -16.54 14.05 -14.65
C GLN A 169 -16.34 13.90 -13.13
N LEU A 170 -15.08 13.76 -12.66
CA LEU A 170 -14.78 13.59 -11.24
C LEU A 170 -14.59 14.94 -10.58
N LYS A 171 -15.42 15.22 -9.58
CA LYS A 171 -15.34 16.43 -8.76
C LYS A 171 -14.68 16.10 -7.43
N PRO A 172 -13.78 16.95 -6.89
CA PRO A 172 -13.31 16.82 -5.51
C PRO A 172 -14.43 17.21 -4.54
N ASP A 173 -14.36 16.78 -3.30
CA ASP A 173 -15.27 17.21 -2.24
C ASP A 173 -14.99 18.65 -1.82
N TYR A 174 -13.71 19.04 -1.85
CA TYR A 174 -13.23 20.36 -1.46
C TYR A 174 -12.20 20.90 -2.44
N ILE A 175 -12.15 22.21 -2.59
CA ILE A 175 -11.06 22.92 -3.26
C ILE A 175 -10.43 23.89 -2.26
N TYR A 176 -9.12 23.72 -2.01
CA TYR A 176 -8.33 24.71 -1.28
C TYR A 176 -7.84 25.77 -2.24
N CYS A 177 -8.24 27.01 -2.04
CA CYS A 177 -7.90 28.15 -2.90
C CYS A 177 -7.15 29.28 -2.17
N GLY A 178 -6.72 29.06 -0.93
CA GLY A 178 -5.99 30.06 -0.16
C GLY A 178 -6.81 31.34 0.02
N ARG A 179 -6.31 32.45 -0.54
CA ARG A 179 -6.99 33.77 -0.50
C ARG A 179 -7.78 34.11 -1.78
N ASN A 180 -7.87 33.16 -2.71
CA ASN A 180 -8.49 33.39 -4.02
C ASN A 180 -9.85 32.68 -4.15
N LEU A 181 -10.77 32.94 -3.22
CA LEU A 181 -12.11 32.38 -3.29
C LEU A 181 -12.81 32.88 -4.56
N PRO A 182 -13.24 32.01 -5.47
CA PRO A 182 -13.94 32.44 -6.68
C PRO A 182 -15.31 33.02 -6.38
N ALA A 183 -15.76 33.92 -7.24
CA ALA A 183 -17.11 34.45 -7.16
C ALA A 183 -18.17 33.35 -7.18
N ALA A 184 -19.32 33.58 -6.61
CA ALA A 184 -20.35 32.57 -6.41
C ALA A 184 -20.73 31.84 -7.72
N GLU A 185 -20.83 32.60 -8.80
CA GLU A 185 -21.21 32.11 -10.13
C GLU A 185 -20.15 31.20 -10.78
N ALA A 186 -18.90 31.32 -10.33
CA ALA A 186 -17.77 30.55 -10.82
C ALA A 186 -17.51 29.29 -9.96
N ARG A 187 -18.24 29.09 -8.87
CA ARG A 187 -18.06 27.92 -7.98
C ARG A 187 -18.72 26.69 -8.57
N MET A 188 -18.08 25.56 -8.35
CA MET A 188 -18.62 24.26 -8.78
C MET A 188 -19.76 23.86 -7.83
N GLU A 189 -20.88 23.46 -8.40
CA GLU A 189 -22.00 22.90 -7.65
C GLU A 189 -21.59 21.63 -6.90
N GLY A 190 -21.95 21.55 -5.62
CA GLY A 190 -21.68 20.41 -4.76
C GLY A 190 -20.23 20.34 -4.21
N VAL A 191 -19.36 21.28 -4.56
CA VAL A 191 -17.98 21.38 -4.06
C VAL A 191 -17.88 22.44 -2.98
N LYS A 192 -17.21 22.12 -1.87
CA LYS A 192 -16.91 23.07 -0.80
C LYS A 192 -15.56 23.73 -1.02
N TYR A 193 -15.39 24.95 -0.53
CA TYR A 193 -14.16 25.72 -0.68
C TYR A 193 -13.51 25.96 0.67
N ILE A 194 -12.19 25.73 0.71
CA ILE A 194 -11.35 25.98 1.89
C ILE A 194 -10.50 27.22 1.57
N VAL A 195 -10.54 28.19 2.47
CA VAL A 195 -9.76 29.42 2.41
C VAL A 195 -8.90 29.57 3.66
N ASP A 196 -7.88 30.41 3.58
CA ASP A 196 -7.06 30.73 4.74
C ASP A 196 -7.89 31.42 5.82
N ALA A 197 -7.62 31.10 7.08
CA ALA A 197 -8.41 31.60 8.21
C ALA A 197 -8.37 33.13 8.34
N ASP A 198 -7.26 33.75 7.99
CA ASP A 198 -7.08 35.22 7.99
C ASP A 198 -7.75 35.92 6.81
N TYR A 199 -8.17 35.16 5.81
CA TYR A 199 -8.97 35.67 4.67
C TYR A 199 -10.48 35.69 4.95
N TRP A 200 -10.94 34.88 5.89
CA TRP A 200 -12.37 34.76 6.22
C TRP A 200 -12.81 35.93 7.09
N THR A 201 -13.68 36.79 6.57
CA THR A 201 -14.19 37.99 7.27
C THR A 201 -15.58 37.80 7.88
N GLY A 202 -16.12 36.56 7.87
CA GLY A 202 -17.47 36.25 8.40
C GLY A 202 -18.53 36.16 7.33
#